data_434968cca0d3f4c39735ad5a37b46c89
#
_entry.id   434968cca0d3f4c39735ad5a37b46c89
#
_cell.length_a   1.000
_cell.length_b   1.000
_cell.length_c   1.000
_cell.angle_alpha   90.00
_cell.angle_beta   90.00
_cell.angle_gamma   90.00
#
_symmetry.space_group_name_H-M   'P 1'
#
loop_
_entity.id
_entity.type
_entity.pdbx_description
1 polymer ?
#
loop_
_entity_poly.entity_id
_entity_poly.type
_entity_poly.pdbx_seq_one_letter_code
_entity_poly.pdbx_strand_id
1 'polypeptide(L)'
;MNRSHRIACAALLASLLAAPALAQQKPVAKTQDGVFAPRDEAAGDQSWTRFRDRLLTAVQQRDKKFVLGIVDRNVRNGIGQPNGHEEFIRQWEPDAEDSPLWRELPRALHLGTAWYSHEKMPRSLCAPYVLPRWPKNTDPHGNGAITARETALRAAPSGGAEILSSLGQSIVRVIDWEVADSDADVKQKWVKISANGRDGFIPEEHIRSPLEHLACFRKSEAGWRLISFLAAGE
;
A
#
# COMPACT_ATOMS: atom_id res chain seq x y z
N MET A 1 -72.22 62.18 -13.03
CA MET A 1 -71.94 60.91 -13.71
C MET A 1 -70.45 60.75 -13.73
N ASN A 2 -69.85 60.04 -12.71
CA ASN A 2 -68.44 59.82 -12.64
C ASN A 2 -68.23 58.37 -12.25
N ARG A 3 -67.64 57.59 -13.17
CA ARG A 3 -67.24 56.20 -12.94
C ARG A 3 -65.80 56.17 -12.48
N SER A 4 -65.60 55.76 -11.25
CA SER A 4 -64.31 55.54 -10.64
C SER A 4 -63.80 54.19 -11.09
N HIS A 5 -62.62 54.11 -11.74
CA HIS A 5 -61.90 52.90 -12.02
C HIS A 5 -60.92 52.59 -10.85
N ARG A 6 -61.16 51.50 -10.17
CA ARG A 6 -60.23 50.93 -9.17
C ARG A 6 -59.23 50.06 -9.89
N ILE A 7 -57.98 50.46 -9.82
CA ILE A 7 -56.83 49.61 -10.27
C ILE A 7 -56.42 48.70 -9.10
N ALA A 8 -56.57 47.40 -9.29
CA ALA A 8 -56.09 46.40 -8.34
C ALA A 8 -54.69 46.07 -8.71
N CYS A 9 -53.71 46.39 -7.81
CA CYS A 9 -52.35 45.92 -7.89
C CYS A 9 -52.28 44.46 -7.36
N ALA A 10 -52.07 43.51 -8.24
CA ALA A 10 -51.76 42.15 -7.88
C ALA A 10 -50.22 42.01 -7.58
N ALA A 11 -49.86 41.83 -6.33
CA ALA A 11 -48.50 41.54 -5.94
C ALA A 11 -48.23 40.05 -6.19
N LEU A 12 -47.37 39.77 -7.17
CA LEU A 12 -46.83 38.40 -7.40
C LEU A 12 -45.71 38.12 -6.40
N LEU A 13 -45.99 37.29 -5.41
CA LEU A 13 -45.00 36.68 -4.54
C LEU A 13 -44.31 35.55 -5.31
N ALA A 14 -43.07 35.78 -5.76
CA ALA A 14 -42.20 34.75 -6.32
C ALA A 14 -41.57 33.94 -5.16
N SER A 15 -42.11 32.76 -4.91
CA SER A 15 -41.55 31.80 -3.97
C SER A 15 -40.30 31.13 -4.61
N LEU A 16 -39.10 31.53 -4.17
CA LEU A 16 -37.87 30.83 -4.50
C LEU A 16 -37.88 29.45 -3.79
N LEU A 17 -38.17 28.41 -4.52
CA LEU A 17 -37.94 27.03 -4.11
C LEU A 17 -36.41 26.77 -4.17
N ALA A 18 -35.73 26.82 -3.02
CA ALA A 18 -34.38 26.34 -2.87
C ALA A 18 -34.40 24.83 -3.01
N ALA A 19 -33.98 24.32 -4.15
CA ALA A 19 -33.71 22.88 -4.33
C ALA A 19 -32.51 22.46 -3.45
N PRO A 20 -32.64 21.39 -2.66
CA PRO A 20 -31.48 20.86 -1.94
C PRO A 20 -30.43 20.40 -2.96
N ALA A 21 -29.23 20.94 -2.86
CA ALA A 21 -28.08 20.46 -3.62
C ALA A 21 -27.80 18.99 -3.19
N LEU A 22 -28.21 18.04 -4.01
CA LEU A 22 -27.79 16.67 -3.90
C LEU A 22 -26.28 16.66 -4.05
N ALA A 23 -25.56 16.48 -2.93
CA ALA A 23 -24.14 16.22 -2.93
C ALA A 23 -23.91 15.00 -3.83
N GLN A 24 -23.33 15.20 -4.99
CA GLN A 24 -22.89 14.13 -5.87
C GLN A 24 -21.84 13.31 -5.10
N GLN A 25 -22.27 12.18 -4.54
CA GLN A 25 -21.35 11.16 -4.05
C GLN A 25 -20.48 10.77 -5.24
N LYS A 26 -19.17 11.06 -5.12
CA LYS A 26 -18.16 10.53 -6.07
C LYS A 26 -18.42 9.03 -6.22
N PRO A 27 -18.38 8.49 -7.45
CA PRO A 27 -18.59 7.06 -7.66
C PRO A 27 -17.63 6.30 -6.76
N VAL A 28 -18.16 5.46 -5.88
CA VAL A 28 -17.38 4.46 -5.14
C VAL A 28 -16.72 3.63 -6.21
N ALA A 29 -15.39 3.68 -6.27
CA ALA A 29 -14.62 2.81 -7.16
C ALA A 29 -15.11 1.38 -6.90
N LYS A 30 -15.71 0.74 -7.91
CA LYS A 30 -16.04 -0.68 -7.83
C LYS A 30 -14.76 -1.39 -7.48
N THR A 31 -14.70 -2.05 -6.32
CA THR A 31 -13.67 -3.04 -6.01
C THR A 31 -13.54 -3.90 -7.26
N GLN A 32 -12.36 -3.91 -7.87
CA GLN A 32 -12.12 -4.83 -8.98
C GLN A 32 -12.33 -6.22 -8.41
N ASP A 33 -13.38 -6.91 -8.88
CA ASP A 33 -13.67 -8.31 -8.57
C ASP A 33 -12.58 -9.21 -9.17
N GLY A 34 -11.36 -9.08 -8.66
CA GLY A 34 -10.17 -9.76 -9.14
C GLY A 34 -9.27 -10.14 -7.97
N VAL A 35 -8.83 -11.39 -7.94
CA VAL A 35 -7.85 -11.85 -6.97
C VAL A 35 -6.52 -11.13 -7.22
N PHE A 36 -6.09 -10.31 -6.26
CA PHE A 36 -4.78 -9.64 -6.27
C PHE A 36 -3.81 -10.41 -5.37
N ALA A 37 -3.61 -11.69 -5.68
CA ALA A 37 -2.83 -12.61 -4.86
C ALA A 37 -1.31 -12.37 -4.97
N PRO A 38 -0.55 -12.66 -3.90
CA PRO A 38 0.91 -12.76 -3.95
C PRO A 38 1.36 -13.68 -5.08
N ARG A 39 2.34 -13.21 -5.84
CA ARG A 39 2.91 -13.92 -6.97
C ARG A 39 4.41 -13.78 -6.99
N ASP A 40 5.11 -14.86 -7.28
CA ASP A 40 6.55 -14.84 -7.54
C ASP A 40 6.79 -15.12 -9.03
N GLU A 41 7.03 -14.08 -9.82
CA GLU A 41 7.25 -14.20 -11.26
C GLU A 41 8.60 -14.79 -11.61
N ALA A 42 9.50 -14.89 -10.63
CA ALA A 42 10.81 -15.53 -10.79
C ALA A 42 10.90 -16.89 -10.10
N ALA A 43 9.80 -17.50 -9.67
CA ALA A 43 9.79 -18.80 -9.00
C ALA A 43 10.47 -19.91 -9.82
N GLY A 44 10.46 -19.83 -11.16
CA GLY A 44 11.14 -20.75 -12.06
C GLY A 44 12.66 -20.49 -12.22
N ASP A 45 13.19 -19.35 -11.79
CA ASP A 45 14.62 -19.06 -11.83
C ASP A 45 15.29 -19.61 -10.55
N GLN A 46 15.94 -20.75 -10.66
CA GLN A 46 16.65 -21.37 -9.55
C GLN A 46 17.75 -20.47 -8.95
N SER A 47 18.34 -19.57 -9.75
CA SER A 47 19.35 -18.65 -9.25
C SER A 47 18.73 -17.60 -8.34
N TRP A 48 17.51 -17.13 -8.67
CA TRP A 48 16.73 -16.23 -7.84
C TRP A 48 16.28 -16.94 -6.56
N THR A 49 15.70 -18.12 -6.68
CA THR A 49 15.17 -18.85 -5.51
C THR A 49 16.27 -19.08 -4.48
N ARG A 50 17.43 -19.59 -4.90
CA ARG A 50 18.58 -19.80 -3.99
C ARG A 50 19.10 -18.49 -3.39
N PHE A 51 19.16 -17.42 -4.18
CA PHE A 51 19.58 -16.12 -3.70
C PHE A 51 18.59 -15.56 -2.67
N ARG A 52 17.30 -15.58 -2.97
CA ARG A 52 16.23 -15.09 -2.07
C ARG A 52 16.23 -15.84 -0.75
N ASP A 53 16.30 -17.16 -0.78
CA ASP A 53 16.28 -17.99 0.43
C ASP A 53 17.52 -17.71 1.31
N ARG A 54 18.69 -17.54 0.69
CA ARG A 54 19.89 -17.11 1.40
C ARG A 54 19.77 -15.71 1.97
N LEU A 55 19.17 -14.77 1.23
CA LEU A 55 18.94 -13.42 1.70
C LEU A 55 17.96 -13.39 2.88
N LEU A 56 16.85 -14.14 2.82
CA LEU A 56 15.91 -14.26 3.92
C LEU A 56 16.58 -14.82 5.19
N THR A 57 17.41 -15.85 5.05
CA THR A 57 18.20 -16.39 6.16
C THR A 57 19.14 -15.33 6.73
N ALA A 58 19.88 -14.63 5.88
CA ALA A 58 20.82 -13.59 6.31
C ALA A 58 20.11 -12.43 7.03
N VAL A 59 18.96 -12.01 6.54
CA VAL A 59 18.15 -10.96 7.19
C VAL A 59 17.63 -11.42 8.55
N GLN A 60 17.14 -12.66 8.65
CA GLN A 60 16.67 -13.23 9.91
C GLN A 60 17.79 -13.31 10.96
N GLN A 61 19.01 -13.61 10.51
CA GLN A 61 20.21 -13.69 11.36
C GLN A 61 20.88 -12.32 11.56
N ARG A 62 20.38 -11.25 10.94
CA ARG A 62 21.00 -9.93 10.86
C ARG A 62 22.45 -9.99 10.36
N ASP A 63 22.73 -10.88 9.38
CA ASP A 63 24.03 -10.98 8.74
C ASP A 63 24.30 -9.74 7.87
N LYS A 64 24.73 -8.68 8.54
CA LYS A 64 25.08 -7.41 7.93
C LYS A 64 26.10 -7.57 6.80
N LYS A 65 27.11 -8.43 6.97
CA LYS A 65 28.16 -8.63 5.97
C LYS A 65 27.57 -9.15 4.67
N PHE A 66 26.69 -10.13 4.73
CA PHE A 66 26.01 -10.66 3.55
C PHE A 66 25.09 -9.61 2.93
N VAL A 67 24.22 -8.99 3.74
CA VAL A 67 23.23 -8.02 3.23
C VAL A 67 23.92 -6.82 2.57
N LEU A 68 24.92 -6.21 3.21
CA LEU A 68 25.68 -5.11 2.59
C LEU A 68 26.49 -5.58 1.37
N GLY A 69 26.97 -6.82 1.39
CA GLY A 69 27.72 -7.40 0.28
C GLY A 69 26.94 -7.56 -1.01
N ILE A 70 25.59 -7.62 -0.94
CA ILE A 70 24.71 -7.70 -2.11
C ILE A 70 24.15 -6.34 -2.56
N VAL A 71 24.32 -5.29 -1.74
CA VAL A 71 23.89 -3.92 -2.11
C VAL A 71 24.76 -3.39 -3.23
N ASP A 72 24.13 -2.87 -4.29
CA ASP A 72 24.85 -2.25 -5.40
C ASP A 72 25.52 -0.93 -4.94
N ARG A 73 26.69 -0.64 -5.53
CA ARG A 73 27.40 0.60 -5.22
C ARG A 73 26.58 1.86 -5.49
N ASN A 74 25.68 1.79 -6.48
CA ASN A 74 24.82 2.88 -6.91
C ASN A 74 23.36 2.63 -6.51
N VAL A 75 23.12 1.89 -5.42
CA VAL A 75 21.78 1.57 -4.93
C VAL A 75 20.95 2.85 -4.77
N ARG A 76 19.69 2.78 -5.20
CA ARG A 76 18.74 3.89 -5.02
C ARG A 76 18.07 3.77 -3.66
N ASN A 77 18.15 4.84 -2.88
CA ASN A 77 17.73 4.88 -1.48
C ASN A 77 16.43 5.68 -1.26
N GLY A 78 15.99 6.48 -2.24
CA GLY A 78 14.78 7.28 -2.15
C GLY A 78 14.53 8.07 -3.43
N ILE A 79 13.38 8.75 -3.49
CA ILE A 79 13.06 9.70 -4.55
C ILE A 79 13.62 11.06 -4.11
N GLY A 80 14.62 11.57 -4.85
CA GLY A 80 15.28 12.84 -4.51
C GLY A 80 16.29 12.75 -3.37
N GLN A 81 16.53 11.57 -2.80
CA GLN A 81 17.56 11.33 -1.79
C GLN A 81 18.91 10.98 -2.46
N PRO A 82 20.03 11.21 -1.78
CA PRO A 82 21.31 10.70 -2.23
C PRO A 82 21.27 9.18 -2.44
N ASN A 83 21.96 8.72 -3.47
CA ASN A 83 22.07 7.31 -3.79
C ASN A 83 23.42 6.75 -3.38
N GLY A 84 23.55 5.43 -3.38
CA GLY A 84 24.81 4.74 -3.17
C GLY A 84 24.91 4.00 -1.86
N HIS A 85 25.92 3.15 -1.79
CA HIS A 85 26.12 2.19 -0.71
C HIS A 85 26.35 2.87 0.67
N GLU A 86 27.10 3.96 0.72
CA GLU A 86 27.35 4.69 1.97
C GLU A 86 26.08 5.34 2.51
N GLU A 87 25.27 5.91 1.59
CA GLU A 87 23.98 6.47 1.95
C GLU A 87 23.02 5.41 2.44
N PHE A 88 23.02 4.23 1.80
CA PHE A 88 22.24 3.08 2.25
C PHE A 88 22.56 2.70 3.71
N ILE A 89 23.86 2.64 4.05
CA ILE A 89 24.29 2.33 5.42
C ILE A 89 23.81 3.41 6.41
N ARG A 90 23.91 4.68 6.02
CA ARG A 90 23.48 5.79 6.88
C ARG A 90 21.98 5.82 7.10
N GLN A 91 21.18 5.56 6.05
CA GLN A 91 19.72 5.58 6.12
C GLN A 91 19.16 4.40 6.90
N TRP A 92 19.75 3.22 6.71
CA TRP A 92 19.22 1.98 7.28
C TRP A 92 19.88 1.59 8.60
N GLU A 93 20.96 2.22 8.98
CA GLU A 93 21.68 2.01 10.25
C GLU A 93 21.77 0.52 10.65
N PRO A 94 22.36 -0.36 9.81
CA PRO A 94 22.28 -1.81 9.99
C PRO A 94 22.94 -2.33 11.28
N ASP A 95 23.69 -1.48 12.00
CA ASP A 95 24.28 -1.78 13.31
C ASP A 95 23.37 -1.45 14.49
N ALA A 96 22.32 -0.63 14.27
CA ALA A 96 21.39 -0.29 15.32
C ALA A 96 20.50 -1.50 15.68
N GLU A 97 20.20 -1.64 16.97
CA GLU A 97 19.38 -2.75 17.47
C GLU A 97 17.96 -2.71 16.89
N ASP A 98 17.41 -1.51 16.73
CA ASP A 98 16.07 -1.21 16.21
C ASP A 98 16.06 -0.85 14.72
N SER A 99 17.17 -1.11 14.00
CA SER A 99 17.28 -0.77 12.58
C SER A 99 16.07 -1.27 11.78
N PRO A 100 15.41 -0.36 11.03
CA PRO A 100 14.25 -0.71 10.21
C PRO A 100 14.59 -1.67 9.07
N LEU A 101 15.85 -1.78 8.65
CA LEU A 101 16.29 -2.71 7.62
C LEU A 101 15.85 -4.14 7.89
N TRP A 102 16.03 -4.58 9.14
CA TRP A 102 15.77 -5.97 9.57
C TRP A 102 14.28 -6.29 9.70
N ARG A 103 13.43 -5.27 9.66
CA ARG A 103 11.97 -5.41 9.64
C ARG A 103 11.41 -5.26 8.23
N GLU A 104 11.82 -4.23 7.51
CA GLU A 104 11.20 -3.87 6.23
C GLU A 104 11.65 -4.76 5.07
N LEU A 105 12.92 -5.14 5.03
CA LEU A 105 13.43 -6.00 3.95
C LEU A 105 12.74 -7.39 3.91
N PRO A 106 12.61 -8.13 5.04
CA PRO A 106 11.88 -9.40 5.02
C PRO A 106 10.39 -9.20 4.74
N ARG A 107 9.74 -8.14 5.24
CA ARG A 107 8.34 -7.82 4.91
C ARG A 107 8.12 -7.68 3.40
N ALA A 108 9.07 -7.07 2.69
CA ALA A 108 9.01 -6.96 1.23
C ALA A 108 9.19 -8.35 0.57
N LEU A 109 10.18 -9.14 0.99
CA LEU A 109 10.57 -10.39 0.35
C LEU A 109 9.54 -11.52 0.49
N HIS A 110 8.77 -11.55 1.59
CA HIS A 110 7.81 -12.64 1.85
C HIS A 110 6.58 -12.64 0.94
N LEU A 111 6.24 -11.52 0.33
CA LEU A 111 5.05 -11.39 -0.51
C LEU A 111 5.28 -11.75 -1.99
N GLY A 112 6.46 -12.32 -2.33
CA GLY A 112 6.80 -12.66 -3.70
C GLY A 112 7.26 -11.49 -4.54
N THR A 113 7.56 -11.75 -5.82
CA THR A 113 8.21 -10.80 -6.72
C THR A 113 7.50 -10.64 -8.04
N ALA A 114 7.66 -9.46 -8.65
CA ALA A 114 7.25 -9.22 -10.02
C ALA A 114 8.28 -8.37 -10.76
N TRP A 115 8.30 -8.51 -12.09
CA TRP A 115 9.13 -7.67 -12.94
C TRP A 115 8.58 -6.25 -13.01
N TYR A 116 9.44 -5.28 -12.78
CA TYR A 116 9.12 -3.87 -12.79
C TYR A 116 10.10 -3.09 -13.65
N SER A 117 9.60 -2.11 -14.39
CA SER A 117 10.40 -1.14 -15.11
C SER A 117 9.75 0.23 -15.01
N HIS A 118 10.54 1.25 -14.83
CA HIS A 118 10.12 2.64 -14.81
C HIS A 118 11.11 3.46 -15.62
N GLU A 119 10.73 4.64 -16.09
CA GLU A 119 11.58 5.49 -16.96
C GLU A 119 13.01 5.69 -16.43
N LYS A 120 13.15 5.79 -15.11
CA LYS A 120 14.44 6.01 -14.43
C LYS A 120 15.04 4.76 -13.80
N MET A 121 14.42 3.58 -14.01
CA MET A 121 14.87 2.32 -13.43
C MET A 121 14.84 1.21 -14.48
N PRO A 122 15.97 0.52 -14.72
CA PRO A 122 16.00 -0.58 -15.66
C PRO A 122 15.08 -1.72 -15.20
N ARG A 123 14.65 -2.57 -16.11
CA ARG A 123 13.85 -3.75 -15.79
C ARG A 123 14.51 -4.56 -14.69
N SER A 124 13.82 -4.73 -13.58
CA SER A 124 14.32 -5.30 -12.34
C SER A 124 13.28 -6.22 -11.72
N LEU A 125 13.72 -7.20 -10.96
CA LEU A 125 12.84 -8.04 -10.18
C LEU A 125 12.61 -7.39 -8.83
N CYS A 126 11.38 -6.99 -8.53
CA CYS A 126 11.07 -6.24 -7.32
C CYS A 126 10.13 -7.01 -6.38
N ALA A 127 10.37 -6.87 -5.09
CA ALA A 127 9.60 -7.40 -3.98
C ALA A 127 9.12 -6.24 -3.06
N PRO A 128 7.85 -6.22 -2.63
CA PRO A 128 6.80 -7.17 -2.99
C PRO A 128 6.22 -6.93 -4.38
N TYR A 129 5.46 -7.91 -4.87
CA TYR A 129 4.74 -7.83 -6.15
C TYR A 129 3.76 -6.65 -6.24
N VAL A 130 3.39 -6.03 -5.12
CA VAL A 130 2.26 -5.11 -4.99
C VAL A 130 2.37 -3.92 -5.94
N LEU A 131 3.41 -3.07 -5.80
CA LEU A 131 3.59 -1.94 -6.72
C LEU A 131 3.85 -2.37 -8.17
N PRO A 132 4.74 -3.33 -8.48
CA PRO A 132 4.98 -3.78 -9.85
C PRO A 132 3.72 -4.25 -10.60
N ARG A 133 2.75 -4.78 -9.89
CA ARG A 133 1.50 -5.28 -10.46
C ARG A 133 0.29 -4.37 -10.21
N TRP A 134 0.52 -3.21 -9.61
CA TRP A 134 -0.57 -2.29 -9.31
C TRP A 134 -1.31 -1.86 -10.58
N PRO A 135 -2.65 -1.92 -10.61
CA PRO A 135 -3.40 -1.53 -11.78
C PRO A 135 -3.25 -0.03 -12.07
N LYS A 136 -2.97 0.32 -13.33
CA LYS A 136 -2.70 1.71 -13.75
C LYS A 136 -3.83 2.70 -13.42
N ASN A 137 -5.07 2.20 -13.37
CA ASN A 137 -6.26 3.02 -13.16
C ASN A 137 -6.74 3.02 -11.70
N THR A 138 -5.93 2.50 -10.77
CA THR A 138 -6.23 2.46 -9.34
C THR A 138 -5.33 3.44 -8.61
N ASP A 139 -5.92 4.39 -7.90
CA ASP A 139 -5.17 5.34 -7.08
C ASP A 139 -4.35 4.61 -6.00
N PRO A 140 -3.01 4.76 -5.98
CA PRO A 140 -2.17 4.09 -4.99
C PRO A 140 -2.24 4.73 -3.59
N HIS A 141 -2.68 5.99 -3.48
CA HIS A 141 -2.76 6.69 -2.19
C HIS A 141 -4.01 6.33 -1.39
N GLY A 142 -5.12 6.11 -2.09
CA GLY A 142 -6.41 5.82 -1.46
C GLY A 142 -6.74 4.33 -1.37
N ASN A 143 -5.83 3.44 -1.75
CA ASN A 143 -6.11 2.00 -1.79
C ASN A 143 -4.95 1.17 -1.26
N GLY A 144 -5.27 -0.05 -0.80
CA GLY A 144 -4.32 -1.05 -0.34
C GLY A 144 -4.65 -2.44 -0.85
N ALA A 145 -3.65 -3.29 -0.91
CA ALA A 145 -3.80 -4.69 -1.29
C ALA A 145 -3.93 -5.57 -0.05
N ILE A 146 -5.03 -6.29 0.10
CA ILE A 146 -5.14 -7.39 1.07
C ILE A 146 -4.21 -8.51 0.60
N THR A 147 -3.18 -8.80 1.41
CA THR A 147 -2.15 -9.80 1.11
C THR A 147 -2.40 -11.12 1.81
N ALA A 148 -3.14 -11.12 2.91
CA ALA A 148 -3.59 -12.34 3.57
C ALA A 148 -4.56 -13.13 2.67
N ARG A 149 -4.50 -14.46 2.71
CA ARG A 149 -5.44 -15.30 1.93
C ARG A 149 -6.88 -15.04 2.32
N GLU A 150 -7.10 -14.81 3.59
CA GLU A 150 -8.38 -14.50 4.20
C GLU A 150 -8.16 -13.57 5.39
N THR A 151 -9.02 -12.57 5.54
CA THR A 151 -9.04 -11.68 6.69
C THR A 151 -10.46 -11.31 7.07
N ALA A 152 -10.73 -11.20 8.36
CA ALA A 152 -12.02 -10.76 8.87
C ALA A 152 -12.12 -9.24 8.82
N LEU A 153 -13.14 -8.72 8.15
CA LEU A 153 -13.56 -7.32 8.28
C LEU A 153 -14.35 -7.19 9.58
N ARG A 154 -13.89 -6.40 10.51
CA ARG A 154 -14.46 -6.25 11.85
C ARG A 154 -15.16 -4.90 12.04
N ALA A 155 -16.16 -4.88 12.92
CA ALA A 155 -16.92 -3.67 13.23
C ALA A 155 -16.12 -2.62 14.02
N ALA A 156 -15.10 -3.06 14.77
CA ALA A 156 -14.21 -2.21 15.55
C ALA A 156 -12.76 -2.72 15.45
N PRO A 157 -11.75 -1.87 15.74
CA PRO A 157 -10.34 -2.25 15.72
C PRO A 157 -10.00 -3.09 16.97
N SER A 158 -10.48 -4.32 16.99
CA SER A 158 -10.25 -5.28 18.07
C SER A 158 -10.41 -6.71 17.58
N GLY A 159 -9.56 -7.60 18.06
CA GLY A 159 -9.63 -9.03 17.78
C GLY A 159 -10.94 -9.70 18.24
N GLY A 160 -11.59 -9.14 19.26
CA GLY A 160 -12.88 -9.60 19.79
C GLY A 160 -14.11 -8.96 19.13
N ALA A 161 -13.93 -7.97 18.24
CA ALA A 161 -15.06 -7.28 17.61
C ALA A 161 -15.84 -8.20 16.64
N GLU A 162 -17.12 -7.87 16.42
CA GLU A 162 -17.99 -8.56 15.47
C GLU A 162 -17.35 -8.63 14.10
N ILE A 163 -17.44 -9.81 13.48
CA ILE A 163 -17.00 -10.04 12.09
C ILE A 163 -18.15 -9.67 11.16
N LEU A 164 -17.95 -8.62 10.36
CA LEU A 164 -18.91 -8.14 9.37
C LEU A 164 -18.90 -8.97 8.09
N SER A 165 -17.71 -9.43 7.67
CA SER A 165 -17.50 -10.30 6.51
C SER A 165 -16.09 -10.88 6.51
N SER A 166 -15.86 -11.90 5.68
CA SER A 166 -14.52 -12.38 5.32
C SER A 166 -14.12 -11.80 3.96
N LEU A 167 -12.85 -11.36 3.86
CA LEU A 167 -12.28 -10.78 2.65
C LEU A 167 -11.08 -11.60 2.20
N GLY A 168 -10.99 -11.84 0.90
CA GLY A 168 -9.82 -12.45 0.26
C GLY A 168 -8.85 -11.41 -0.30
N GLN A 169 -7.81 -11.91 -0.95
CA GLN A 169 -6.75 -11.12 -1.60
C GLN A 169 -7.32 -10.23 -2.71
N SER A 170 -7.44 -8.94 -2.45
CA SER A 170 -8.04 -7.95 -3.33
C SER A 170 -7.50 -6.57 -3.04
N ILE A 171 -7.75 -5.62 -3.94
CA ILE A 171 -7.47 -4.21 -3.68
C ILE A 171 -8.73 -3.58 -3.08
N VAL A 172 -8.56 -2.88 -1.97
CA VAL A 172 -9.65 -2.22 -1.23
C VAL A 172 -9.33 -0.75 -1.01
N ARG A 173 -10.37 0.05 -0.86
CA ARG A 173 -10.21 1.45 -0.46
C ARG A 173 -9.79 1.53 1.00
N VAL A 174 -8.77 2.31 1.28
CA VAL A 174 -8.34 2.62 2.65
C VAL A 174 -8.92 3.96 3.08
N ILE A 175 -9.43 3.98 4.30
CA ILE A 175 -9.99 5.18 4.94
C ILE A 175 -8.98 5.75 5.93
N ASP A 176 -8.31 4.87 6.70
CA ASP A 176 -7.31 5.23 7.70
C ASP A 176 -6.31 4.09 7.87
N TRP A 177 -5.01 4.41 7.76
CA TRP A 177 -3.92 3.45 7.87
C TRP A 177 -3.43 3.20 9.29
N GLU A 178 -3.70 4.13 10.22
CA GLU A 178 -3.07 4.12 11.54
C GLU A 178 -4.12 4.10 12.66
N VAL A 179 -4.82 3.00 12.78
CA VAL A 179 -5.83 2.85 13.81
C VAL A 179 -5.27 1.97 14.94
N ALA A 180 -5.25 2.52 16.16
CA ALA A 180 -4.89 1.76 17.35
C ALA A 180 -5.97 0.73 17.68
N ASP A 181 -5.58 -0.34 18.40
CA ASP A 181 -6.56 -1.27 18.96
C ASP A 181 -7.47 -0.55 19.95
N SER A 182 -8.72 -0.99 20.04
CA SER A 182 -9.69 -0.45 21.03
C SER A 182 -9.28 -0.75 22.47
N ASP A 183 -8.46 -1.77 22.67
CA ASP A 183 -7.81 -2.07 23.95
C ASP A 183 -6.39 -1.45 23.93
N ALA A 184 -6.17 -0.48 24.83
CA ALA A 184 -4.90 0.25 24.91
C ALA A 184 -3.69 -0.63 25.28
N ASP A 185 -3.92 -1.79 25.90
CA ASP A 185 -2.88 -2.75 26.27
C ASP A 185 -2.47 -3.67 25.09
N VAL A 186 -3.26 -3.67 24.02
CA VAL A 186 -2.99 -4.45 22.81
C VAL A 186 -2.19 -3.61 21.81
N LYS A 187 -1.02 -4.08 21.42
CA LYS A 187 -0.15 -3.39 20.44
C LYS A 187 -0.52 -3.65 18.98
N GLN A 188 -1.61 -4.38 18.72
CA GLN A 188 -2.09 -4.63 17.37
C GLN A 188 -2.46 -3.29 16.70
N LYS A 189 -2.04 -3.13 15.45
CA LYS A 189 -2.47 -2.02 14.60
C LYS A 189 -3.54 -2.48 13.61
N TRP A 190 -4.42 -1.58 13.30
CA TRP A 190 -5.55 -1.81 12.40
C TRP A 190 -5.56 -0.80 11.26
N VAL A 191 -6.17 -1.20 10.17
CA VAL A 191 -6.46 -0.33 9.03
C VAL A 191 -7.96 -0.29 8.83
N LYS A 192 -8.52 0.92 8.76
CA LYS A 192 -9.93 1.13 8.41
C LYS A 192 -10.07 1.12 6.90
N ILE A 193 -10.91 0.24 6.40
CA ILE A 193 -11.14 0.06 4.96
C ILE A 193 -12.62 0.14 4.62
N SER A 194 -12.89 0.35 3.34
CA SER A 194 -14.21 0.17 2.75
C SER A 194 -14.16 -0.96 1.72
N ALA A 195 -14.93 -2.00 1.94
CA ALA A 195 -15.00 -3.16 1.07
C ALA A 195 -16.46 -3.60 0.88
N ASN A 196 -16.88 -3.88 -0.35
CA ASN A 196 -18.24 -4.33 -0.69
C ASN A 196 -19.34 -3.44 -0.11
N GLY A 197 -19.11 -2.11 -0.08
CA GLY A 197 -20.06 -1.13 0.45
C GLY A 197 -20.16 -1.08 1.97
N ARG A 198 -19.24 -1.71 2.70
CA ARG A 198 -19.16 -1.69 4.17
C ARG A 198 -17.80 -1.17 4.61
N ASP A 199 -17.82 -0.32 5.62
CA ASP A 199 -16.63 0.13 6.33
C ASP A 199 -16.36 -0.80 7.51
N GLY A 200 -15.09 -1.04 7.79
CA GLY A 200 -14.66 -1.85 8.94
C GLY A 200 -13.15 -1.88 9.07
N PHE A 201 -12.66 -2.75 9.91
CA PHE A 201 -11.26 -2.80 10.32
C PHE A 201 -10.66 -4.17 10.01
N ILE A 202 -9.42 -4.16 9.50
CA ILE A 202 -8.61 -5.36 9.33
C ILE A 202 -7.25 -5.15 9.98
N PRO A 203 -6.54 -6.22 10.39
CA PRO A 203 -5.18 -6.09 10.92
C PRO A 203 -4.25 -5.44 9.88
N GLU A 204 -3.36 -4.53 10.32
CA GLU A 204 -2.37 -3.86 9.46
C GLU A 204 -1.49 -4.86 8.71
N GLU A 205 -1.13 -5.96 9.35
CA GLU A 205 -0.30 -7.02 8.76
C GLU A 205 -0.96 -7.78 7.59
N HIS A 206 -2.28 -7.66 7.44
CA HIS A 206 -3.05 -8.30 6.37
C HIS A 206 -3.21 -7.44 5.11
N ILE A 207 -2.78 -6.19 5.14
CA ILE A 207 -2.88 -5.26 4.02
C ILE A 207 -1.54 -4.57 3.77
N ARG A 208 -1.29 -4.16 2.53
CA ARG A 208 -0.10 -3.43 2.16
C ARG A 208 -0.42 -2.30 1.19
N SER A 209 0.15 -1.13 1.45
CA SER A 209 0.16 -0.03 0.49
C SER A 209 1.13 -0.34 -0.66
N PRO A 210 0.79 0.02 -1.91
CA PRO A 210 1.76 -0.03 -3.01
C PRO A 210 2.90 0.99 -2.84
N LEU A 211 2.75 1.97 -1.96
CA LEU A 211 3.73 3.02 -1.70
C LEU A 211 4.72 2.68 -0.59
N GLU A 212 4.57 1.53 0.08
CA GLU A 212 5.54 1.04 1.05
C GLU A 212 6.87 0.61 0.41
N HIS A 213 7.81 0.16 1.26
CA HIS A 213 9.14 -0.24 0.82
C HIS A 213 9.13 -1.31 -0.27
N LEU A 214 9.89 -1.05 -1.32
CA LEU A 214 10.09 -1.90 -2.49
C LEU A 214 11.59 -2.20 -2.64
N ALA A 215 11.94 -3.47 -2.58
CA ALA A 215 13.30 -3.96 -2.81
C ALA A 215 13.42 -4.47 -4.26
N CYS A 216 14.28 -3.88 -5.07
CA CYS A 216 14.47 -4.27 -6.46
C CYS A 216 15.86 -4.85 -6.69
N PHE A 217 15.91 -5.94 -7.42
CA PHE A 217 17.10 -6.72 -7.68
C PHE A 217 17.39 -6.83 -9.17
N ARG A 218 18.67 -6.90 -9.50
CA ARG A 218 19.15 -7.17 -10.85
C ARG A 218 20.25 -8.22 -10.80
N LYS A 219 20.21 -9.12 -11.76
CA LYS A 219 21.24 -10.12 -11.94
C LYS A 219 22.40 -9.52 -12.74
N SER A 220 23.62 -9.69 -12.24
CA SER A 220 24.89 -9.38 -12.91
C SER A 220 25.72 -10.64 -13.07
N GLU A 221 26.91 -10.55 -13.66
CA GLU A 221 27.86 -11.65 -13.71
C GLU A 221 28.28 -12.14 -12.33
N ALA A 222 28.35 -11.22 -11.36
CA ALA A 222 28.68 -11.55 -9.95
C ALA A 222 27.47 -12.04 -9.14
N GLY A 223 26.29 -12.24 -9.77
CA GLY A 223 25.06 -12.68 -9.11
C GLY A 223 24.02 -11.57 -8.92
N TRP A 224 23.03 -11.84 -8.10
CA TRP A 224 21.95 -10.89 -7.79
C TRP A 224 22.43 -9.75 -6.88
N ARG A 225 22.04 -8.52 -7.21
CA ARG A 225 22.36 -7.30 -6.46
C ARG A 225 21.08 -6.56 -6.12
N LEU A 226 21.01 -6.01 -4.90
CA LEU A 226 19.98 -5.06 -4.48
C LEU A 226 20.31 -3.70 -5.09
N ILE A 227 19.52 -3.26 -6.05
CA ILE A 227 19.76 -1.99 -6.79
C ILE A 227 18.86 -0.85 -6.34
N SER A 228 17.83 -1.16 -5.54
CA SER A 228 16.94 -0.15 -4.95
C SER A 228 16.25 -0.75 -3.73
N PHE A 229 16.16 0.04 -2.65
CA PHE A 229 15.31 -0.27 -1.50
C PHE A 229 14.80 1.04 -0.91
N LEU A 230 13.57 1.37 -1.22
CA LEU A 230 12.96 2.66 -0.90
C LEU A 230 11.44 2.52 -0.74
N ALA A 231 10.81 3.46 -0.03
CA ALA A 231 9.37 3.64 -0.08
C ALA A 231 8.99 4.37 -1.38
N ALA A 232 7.99 3.87 -2.11
CA ALA A 232 7.60 4.44 -3.40
C ALA A 232 6.78 5.73 -3.28
N GLY A 233 6.36 6.09 -2.07
CA GLY A 233 5.61 7.31 -1.75
C GLY A 233 6.47 8.48 -1.25
N GLU A 234 7.77 8.29 -1.10
CA GLU A 234 8.72 9.29 -0.61
C GLU A 234 9.50 9.96 -1.73
#